data_ff78d3eeb3aabb4d900452a6e7dd0761
#
_entry.id   ff78d3eeb3aabb4d900452a6e7dd0761
#
_cell.length_a   1.000
_cell.length_b   1.000
_cell.length_c   1.000
_cell.angle_alpha   90.00
_cell.angle_beta   90.00
_cell.angle_gamma   90.00
#
_symmetry.space_group_name_H-M   'P 1'
#
loop_
_entity.id
_entity.type
_entity.pdbx_description
1 polymer ?
#
loop_
_entity_poly.entity_id
_entity_poly.type
_entity_poly.pdbx_seq_one_letter_code
_entity_poly.pdbx_strand_id
1 'polypeptide(L)'
;MKSKPKNSSSSIILDSLSLNDVEPYPKEVDCHLLMEDVIAVVKNYVVLLEHDALAVALWVINTWCYSNFQRCPLLLINAPERECGKTQLLKVVEKLVFRPMETTNVTLAALFRVITNYAPTLLIDEADTFMDGKSEMAGVVNKGYEKGGFVLRVETVGKELVERAFPVYGPKAMAGIMLER
;
A
#
# COMPACT_ATOMS: atom_id res chain seq x y z
N MET A 1 -28.13 6.46 -20.51
CA MET A 1 -26.91 5.73 -20.11
C MET A 1 -27.34 4.53 -19.27
N LYS A 2 -27.18 3.30 -19.79
CA LYS A 2 -27.56 2.08 -19.06
C LYS A 2 -26.41 1.68 -18.16
N SER A 3 -26.62 1.67 -16.84
CA SER A 3 -25.70 1.15 -15.85
C SER A 3 -25.48 -0.35 -16.10
N LYS A 4 -24.22 -0.77 -16.32
CA LYS A 4 -23.87 -2.19 -16.32
C LYS A 4 -24.14 -2.79 -14.94
N PRO A 5 -24.70 -4.02 -14.85
CA PRO A 5 -24.88 -4.69 -13.57
C PRO A 5 -23.49 -4.93 -12.93
N LYS A 6 -23.32 -4.43 -11.70
CA LYS A 6 -22.15 -4.77 -10.88
C LYS A 6 -22.20 -6.27 -10.60
N ASN A 7 -21.21 -7.02 -11.05
CA ASN A 7 -21.08 -8.44 -10.79
C ASN A 7 -21.01 -8.65 -9.26
N SER A 8 -21.87 -9.48 -8.71
CA SER A 8 -21.96 -9.78 -7.27
C SER A 8 -20.64 -10.27 -6.65
N SER A 9 -19.80 -10.93 -7.44
CA SER A 9 -18.46 -11.38 -7.02
C SER A 9 -17.48 -10.24 -6.76
N SER A 10 -17.58 -9.13 -7.50
CA SER A 10 -16.67 -7.97 -7.32
C SER A 10 -16.98 -7.19 -6.03
N SER A 11 -18.27 -7.16 -5.60
CA SER A 11 -18.65 -6.51 -4.35
C SER A 11 -18.13 -7.27 -3.13
N ILE A 12 -18.19 -8.61 -3.16
CA ILE A 12 -17.68 -9.46 -2.07
C ILE A 12 -16.18 -9.26 -1.85
N ILE A 13 -15.39 -9.13 -2.93
CA ILE A 13 -13.94 -8.89 -2.83
C ILE A 13 -13.67 -7.50 -2.25
N LEU A 14 -14.41 -6.48 -2.67
CA LEU A 14 -14.26 -5.11 -2.15
C LEU A 14 -14.54 -5.04 -0.66
N ASP A 15 -15.62 -5.69 -0.21
CA ASP A 15 -16.01 -5.70 1.21
C ASP A 15 -15.00 -6.47 2.06
N SER A 16 -14.50 -7.61 1.57
CA SER A 16 -13.54 -8.44 2.30
C SER A 16 -12.14 -7.81 2.42
N LEU A 17 -11.75 -6.96 1.46
CA LEU A 17 -10.44 -6.30 1.44
C LEU A 17 -10.47 -4.85 1.95
N SER A 18 -11.61 -4.36 2.45
CA SER A 18 -11.75 -2.95 2.90
C SER A 18 -11.31 -1.92 1.85
N LEU A 19 -11.54 -2.22 0.56
CA LEU A 19 -11.14 -1.37 -0.57
C LEU A 19 -12.25 -0.41 -1.03
N ASN A 20 -13.34 -0.33 -0.28
CA ASN A 20 -14.45 0.59 -0.57
C ASN A 20 -14.05 2.05 -0.35
N ASP A 21 -14.75 2.94 -1.03
CA ASP A 21 -14.67 4.36 -0.73
C ASP A 21 -15.21 4.63 0.67
N VAL A 22 -14.49 5.45 1.42
CA VAL A 22 -14.88 5.89 2.75
C VAL A 22 -15.45 7.28 2.63
N GLU A 23 -16.62 7.50 3.23
CA GLU A 23 -17.23 8.83 3.29
C GLU A 23 -16.30 9.79 4.07
N PRO A 24 -16.03 10.98 3.53
CA PRO A 24 -15.21 11.96 4.24
C PRO A 24 -15.82 12.31 5.60
N TYR A 25 -14.94 12.51 6.58
CA TYR A 25 -15.40 12.98 7.89
C TYR A 25 -16.09 14.36 7.76
N PRO A 26 -17.29 14.54 8.29
CA PRO A 26 -18.14 15.71 7.97
C PRO A 26 -17.73 17.01 8.67
N LYS A 27 -16.72 16.97 9.52
CA LYS A 27 -16.23 18.13 10.26
C LYS A 27 -14.82 18.47 9.87
N GLU A 28 -14.45 19.72 10.07
CA GLU A 28 -13.05 20.15 9.96
C GLU A 28 -12.19 19.40 11.00
N VAL A 29 -11.02 18.94 10.58
CA VAL A 29 -10.09 18.18 11.40
C VAL A 29 -8.81 18.99 11.57
N ASP A 30 -8.39 19.18 12.81
CA ASP A 30 -7.07 19.71 13.12
C ASP A 30 -6.02 18.64 12.79
N CYS A 31 -5.19 18.91 11.78
CA CYS A 31 -4.16 17.96 11.33
C CYS A 31 -3.09 17.70 12.41
N HIS A 32 -2.84 18.65 13.33
CA HIS A 32 -1.88 18.45 14.41
C HIS A 32 -2.41 17.45 15.43
N LEU A 33 -3.64 17.64 15.87
CA LEU A 33 -4.30 16.71 16.79
C LEU A 33 -4.46 15.31 16.17
N LEU A 34 -4.84 15.24 14.92
CA LEU A 34 -4.92 13.96 14.20
C LEU A 34 -3.56 13.23 14.17
N MET A 35 -2.48 13.98 13.94
CA MET A 35 -1.13 13.40 13.93
C MET A 35 -0.73 12.89 15.32
N GLU A 36 -1.04 13.64 16.37
CA GLU A 36 -0.80 13.21 17.76
C GLU A 36 -1.58 11.95 18.11
N ASP A 37 -2.85 11.87 17.70
CA ASP A 37 -3.70 10.69 17.90
C ASP A 37 -3.11 9.46 17.17
N VAL A 38 -2.66 9.61 15.92
CA VAL A 38 -2.03 8.52 15.17
C VAL A 38 -0.73 8.06 15.84
N ILE A 39 0.12 9.01 16.30
CA ILE A 39 1.34 8.69 17.06
C ILE A 39 0.99 7.91 18.33
N ALA A 40 0.00 8.37 19.09
CA ALA A 40 -0.43 7.71 20.31
C ALA A 40 -0.92 6.28 20.04
N VAL A 41 -1.73 6.08 19.01
CA VAL A 41 -2.19 4.74 18.60
C VAL A 41 -1.01 3.84 18.24
N VAL A 42 -0.07 4.30 17.41
CA VAL A 42 1.11 3.50 17.03
C VAL A 42 1.95 3.12 18.24
N LYS A 43 2.23 4.07 19.14
CA LYS A 43 3.05 3.86 20.36
C LYS A 43 2.38 2.96 21.40
N ASN A 44 1.05 2.82 21.37
CA ASN A 44 0.35 1.89 22.25
C ASN A 44 0.62 0.41 21.90
N TYR A 45 1.04 0.12 20.67
CA TYR A 45 1.26 -1.25 20.20
C TYR A 45 2.72 -1.58 19.91
N VAL A 46 3.54 -0.56 19.63
CA VAL A 46 4.95 -0.76 19.24
C VAL A 46 5.83 0.29 19.92
N VAL A 47 6.94 -0.15 20.47
CA VAL A 47 7.95 0.76 21.04
C VAL A 47 8.76 1.35 19.89
N LEU A 48 8.64 2.65 19.66
CA LEU A 48 9.34 3.41 18.63
C LEU A 48 9.96 4.67 19.24
N LEU A 49 11.05 5.15 18.62
CA LEU A 49 11.57 6.48 18.90
C LEU A 49 10.57 7.55 18.42
N GLU A 50 10.62 8.73 19.02
CA GLU A 50 9.68 9.81 18.71
C GLU A 50 9.67 10.18 17.23
N HIS A 51 10.84 10.27 16.61
CA HIS A 51 10.95 10.62 15.19
C HIS A 51 10.47 9.50 14.26
N ASP A 52 10.61 8.22 14.64
CA ASP A 52 10.07 7.10 13.88
C ASP A 52 8.55 7.06 13.95
N ALA A 53 7.99 7.27 15.14
CA ALA A 53 6.54 7.33 15.32
C ALA A 53 5.93 8.50 14.52
N LEU A 54 6.60 9.66 14.52
CA LEU A 54 6.22 10.81 13.70
C LEU A 54 6.28 10.49 12.20
N ALA A 55 7.35 9.83 11.74
CA ALA A 55 7.50 9.44 10.33
C ALA A 55 6.38 8.49 9.89
N VAL A 56 6.04 7.51 10.74
CA VAL A 56 4.91 6.60 10.49
C VAL A 56 3.59 7.36 10.42
N ALA A 57 3.32 8.27 11.35
CA ALA A 57 2.09 9.05 11.38
C ALA A 57 1.94 9.93 10.14
N LEU A 58 2.99 10.64 9.75
CA LEU A 58 3.01 11.45 8.52
C LEU A 58 2.77 10.59 7.27
N TRP A 59 3.37 9.42 7.23
CA TRP A 59 3.17 8.49 6.11
C TRP A 59 1.73 7.95 6.07
N VAL A 60 1.15 7.60 7.22
CA VAL A 60 -0.27 7.18 7.32
C VAL A 60 -1.19 8.28 6.79
N ILE A 61 -1.02 9.52 7.23
CA ILE A 61 -1.81 10.67 6.75
C ILE A 61 -1.62 10.85 5.24
N ASN A 62 -0.38 10.72 4.74
CA ASN A 62 -0.11 10.81 3.31
C ASN A 62 -0.90 9.79 2.50
N THR A 63 -1.18 8.59 3.02
CA THR A 63 -1.96 7.58 2.27
C THR A 63 -3.38 8.04 1.93
N TRP A 64 -3.95 8.94 2.69
CA TRP A 64 -5.30 9.49 2.47
C TRP A 64 -5.34 10.62 1.44
N CYS A 65 -4.20 11.23 1.14
CA CYS A 65 -4.10 12.38 0.23
C CYS A 65 -3.01 12.23 -0.85
N TYR A 66 -2.39 11.05 -0.99
CA TYR A 66 -1.26 10.82 -1.89
C TYR A 66 -1.55 11.20 -3.35
N SER A 67 -2.80 11.10 -3.79
CA SER A 67 -3.19 11.45 -5.16
C SER A 67 -2.95 12.92 -5.52
N ASN A 68 -2.80 13.79 -4.52
CA ASN A 68 -2.51 15.22 -4.68
C ASN A 68 -1.01 15.50 -4.87
N PHE A 69 -0.15 14.51 -4.64
CA PHE A 69 1.29 14.67 -4.72
C PHE A 69 1.87 14.03 -5.99
N GLN A 70 3.04 14.49 -6.40
CA GLN A 70 3.79 13.91 -7.53
C GLN A 70 4.58 12.68 -7.09
N ARG A 71 4.90 12.58 -5.81
CA ARG A 71 5.66 11.47 -5.23
C ARG A 71 4.99 10.96 -3.97
N CYS A 72 5.02 9.65 -3.81
CA CYS A 72 4.55 8.96 -2.62
C CYS A 72 5.74 8.21 -1.99
N PRO A 73 6.19 8.59 -0.78
CA PRO A 73 7.32 7.94 -0.15
C PRO A 73 7.00 6.50 0.22
N LEU A 74 8.01 5.63 0.13
CA LEU A 74 7.96 4.27 0.63
C LEU A 74 8.17 4.28 2.15
N LEU A 75 7.27 3.64 2.91
CA LEU A 75 7.51 3.34 4.32
C LEU A 75 8.33 2.05 4.42
N LEU A 76 9.57 2.16 4.89
CA LEU A 76 10.44 1.02 5.09
C LEU A 76 10.55 0.71 6.58
N ILE A 77 10.01 -0.44 6.98
CA ILE A 77 10.06 -0.96 8.35
C ILE A 77 11.17 -2.00 8.40
N ASN A 78 12.36 -1.54 8.75
CA ASN A 78 13.56 -2.38 8.79
C ASN A 78 13.97 -2.70 10.24
N ALA A 79 14.41 -3.92 10.49
CA ALA A 79 15.01 -4.29 11.76
C ALA A 79 16.12 -5.31 11.56
N PRO A 80 17.14 -5.32 12.45
CA PRO A 80 18.30 -6.20 12.30
C PRO A 80 17.96 -7.68 12.49
N GLU A 81 16.87 -7.98 13.23
CA GLU A 81 16.54 -9.35 13.63
C GLU A 81 15.04 -9.65 13.46
N ARG A 82 14.70 -10.94 13.61
CA ARG A 82 13.32 -11.40 13.69
C ARG A 82 12.68 -10.96 15.02
N GLU A 83 11.35 -10.98 15.07
CA GLU A 83 10.55 -10.70 16.28
C GLU A 83 10.73 -9.30 16.89
N CYS A 84 11.28 -8.33 16.13
CA CYS A 84 11.44 -6.93 16.54
C CYS A 84 10.18 -6.06 16.35
N GLY A 85 8.98 -6.65 16.25
CA GLY A 85 7.72 -5.92 16.14
C GLY A 85 7.38 -5.37 14.75
N LYS A 86 8.12 -5.71 13.68
CA LYS A 86 7.86 -5.24 12.29
C LYS A 86 6.44 -5.57 11.82
N THR A 87 6.07 -6.85 11.91
CA THR A 87 4.72 -7.32 11.55
C THR A 87 3.64 -6.69 12.42
N GLN A 88 3.93 -6.45 13.71
CA GLN A 88 3.00 -5.76 14.59
C GLN A 88 2.79 -4.31 14.15
N LEU A 89 3.86 -3.58 13.81
CA LEU A 89 3.75 -2.23 13.28
C LEU A 89 2.97 -2.21 11.95
N LEU A 90 3.25 -3.16 11.05
CA LEU A 90 2.54 -3.26 9.77
C LEU A 90 1.04 -3.49 9.98
N LYS A 91 0.64 -4.31 10.96
CA LYS A 91 -0.77 -4.54 11.32
C LYS A 91 -1.45 -3.32 11.92
N VAL A 92 -0.73 -2.52 12.71
CA VAL A 92 -1.27 -1.25 13.22
C VAL A 92 -1.47 -0.28 12.06
N VAL A 93 -0.48 -0.15 11.19
CA VAL A 93 -0.55 0.68 9.99
C VAL A 93 -1.70 0.26 9.08
N GLU A 94 -1.94 -1.04 8.91
CA GLU A 94 -3.08 -1.58 8.14
C GLU A 94 -4.43 -1.00 8.58
N LYS A 95 -4.62 -0.77 9.87
CA LYS A 95 -5.89 -0.24 10.42
C LYS A 95 -6.04 1.28 10.25
N LEU A 96 -4.97 1.98 9.88
CA LEU A 96 -4.92 3.44 9.83
C LEU A 96 -4.84 4.00 8.40
N VAL A 97 -4.40 3.21 7.44
CA VAL A 97 -4.17 3.66 6.06
C VAL A 97 -5.40 3.59 5.18
N PHE A 98 -5.37 4.36 4.11
CA PHE A 98 -6.40 4.33 3.08
C PHE A 98 -6.32 3.04 2.26
N ARG A 99 -7.42 2.29 2.14
CA ARG A 99 -7.56 1.06 1.34
C ARG A 99 -6.40 0.07 1.55
N PRO A 100 -6.20 -0.44 2.76
CA PRO A 100 -5.11 -1.36 3.05
C PRO A 100 -5.23 -2.66 2.25
N MET A 101 -4.10 -3.15 1.74
CA MET A 101 -3.98 -4.45 1.09
C MET A 101 -2.68 -5.13 1.48
N GLU A 102 -2.79 -6.17 2.27
CA GLU A 102 -1.66 -7.05 2.57
C GLU A 102 -1.35 -7.96 1.36
N THR A 103 -0.07 -8.10 1.00
CA THR A 103 0.36 -8.81 -0.22
C THR A 103 0.93 -10.20 0.06
N THR A 104 0.39 -10.91 1.03
CA THR A 104 0.75 -12.32 1.28
C THR A 104 0.16 -13.24 0.20
N ASN A 105 1.00 -14.02 -0.46
CA ASN A 105 0.59 -15.05 -1.45
C ASN A 105 -0.22 -14.54 -2.67
N VAL A 106 -0.03 -13.27 -3.05
CA VAL A 106 -0.69 -12.70 -4.24
C VAL A 106 0.19 -12.90 -5.48
N THR A 107 -0.38 -13.45 -6.54
CA THR A 107 0.32 -13.49 -7.83
C THR A 107 0.47 -12.07 -8.40
N LEU A 108 1.58 -11.81 -9.08
CA LEU A 108 1.82 -10.48 -9.69
C LEU A 108 0.71 -10.04 -10.65
N ALA A 109 0.16 -10.96 -11.44
CA ALA A 109 -0.95 -10.65 -12.33
C ALA A 109 -2.20 -10.19 -11.57
N ALA A 110 -2.51 -10.81 -10.43
CA ALA A 110 -3.60 -10.37 -9.56
C ALA A 110 -3.28 -9.02 -8.92
N LEU A 111 -2.05 -8.82 -8.45
CA LEU A 111 -1.58 -7.57 -7.86
C LEU A 111 -1.74 -6.38 -8.81
N PHE A 112 -1.29 -6.50 -10.07
CA PHE A 112 -1.43 -5.44 -11.07
C PHE A 112 -2.90 -5.07 -11.32
N ARG A 113 -3.80 -6.06 -11.37
CA ARG A 113 -5.23 -5.82 -11.54
C ARG A 113 -5.84 -5.11 -10.34
N VAL A 114 -5.45 -5.50 -9.14
CA VAL A 114 -5.94 -4.86 -7.91
C VAL A 114 -5.42 -3.43 -7.81
N ILE A 115 -4.14 -3.17 -8.08
CA ILE A 115 -3.59 -1.81 -8.08
C ILE A 115 -4.34 -0.94 -9.09
N THR A 116 -4.55 -1.44 -10.32
CA THR A 116 -5.23 -0.70 -11.40
C THR A 116 -6.68 -0.38 -11.06
N ASN A 117 -7.38 -1.32 -10.44
CA ASN A 117 -8.83 -1.19 -10.22
C ASN A 117 -9.18 -0.45 -8.93
N TYR A 118 -8.34 -0.55 -7.89
CA TYR A 118 -8.69 -0.11 -6.54
C TYR A 118 -7.71 0.89 -5.94
N ALA A 119 -6.51 1.05 -6.52
CA ALA A 119 -5.46 1.94 -6.03
C ALA A 119 -5.21 1.81 -4.50
N PRO A 120 -4.91 0.59 -4.00
CA PRO A 120 -4.76 0.32 -2.58
C PRO A 120 -3.44 0.85 -2.03
N THR A 121 -3.36 0.97 -0.70
CA THR A 121 -2.09 1.03 0.02
C THR A 121 -1.54 -0.37 0.17
N LEU A 122 -0.42 -0.67 -0.48
CA LEU A 122 0.21 -1.99 -0.42
C LEU A 122 1.02 -2.15 0.86
N LEU A 123 0.77 -3.22 1.59
CA LEU A 123 1.48 -3.61 2.80
C LEU A 123 2.20 -4.93 2.52
N ILE A 124 3.53 -4.89 2.46
CA ILE A 124 4.38 -6.02 2.05
C ILE A 124 5.16 -6.48 3.28
N ASP A 125 4.79 -7.62 3.83
CA ASP A 125 5.58 -8.27 4.88
C ASP A 125 6.62 -9.22 4.26
N GLU A 126 7.68 -9.52 5.00
CA GLU A 126 8.80 -10.36 4.55
C GLU A 126 9.41 -9.89 3.21
N ALA A 127 9.56 -8.58 3.05
CA ALA A 127 10.03 -7.96 1.80
C ALA A 127 11.44 -8.42 1.39
N ASP A 128 12.26 -8.89 2.35
CA ASP A 128 13.57 -9.49 2.10
C ASP A 128 13.48 -10.74 1.19
N THR A 129 12.35 -11.44 1.16
CA THR A 129 12.14 -12.60 0.27
C THR A 129 11.92 -12.20 -1.20
N PHE A 130 11.58 -10.93 -1.47
CA PHE A 130 11.24 -10.41 -2.80
C PHE A 130 12.26 -9.41 -3.34
N MET A 131 13.20 -8.94 -2.53
CA MET A 131 14.10 -7.83 -2.86
C MET A 131 15.44 -8.27 -3.45
N ASP A 132 15.53 -9.44 -4.06
CA ASP A 132 16.72 -9.92 -4.76
C ASP A 132 17.11 -9.07 -6.01
N GLY A 133 16.49 -7.90 -6.18
CA GLY A 133 16.74 -6.93 -7.25
C GLY A 133 16.29 -7.36 -8.65
N LYS A 134 15.91 -8.62 -8.82
CA LYS A 134 15.43 -9.18 -10.09
C LYS A 134 13.94 -9.50 -10.06
N SER A 135 13.29 -9.33 -8.91
CA SER A 135 11.87 -9.63 -8.78
C SER A 135 11.03 -8.59 -9.50
N GLU A 136 9.95 -9.05 -10.09
CA GLU A 136 8.97 -8.16 -10.72
C GLU A 136 8.30 -7.21 -9.71
N MET A 137 8.26 -7.58 -8.44
CA MET A 137 7.80 -6.74 -7.33
C MET A 137 8.71 -5.52 -7.15
N ALA A 138 10.03 -5.65 -7.35
CA ALA A 138 10.95 -4.52 -7.35
C ALA A 138 10.55 -3.46 -8.40
N GLY A 139 10.05 -3.89 -9.56
CA GLY A 139 9.50 -2.98 -10.58
C GLY A 139 8.30 -2.18 -10.08
N VAL A 140 7.39 -2.81 -9.34
CA VAL A 140 6.22 -2.15 -8.72
C VAL A 140 6.65 -1.14 -7.67
N VAL A 141 7.62 -1.51 -6.83
CA VAL A 141 8.15 -0.63 -5.79
C VAL A 141 8.90 0.55 -6.41
N ASN A 142 9.85 0.27 -7.31
CA ASN A 142 10.75 1.27 -7.90
C ASN A 142 10.06 2.25 -8.85
N LYS A 143 8.96 1.86 -9.51
CA LYS A 143 8.19 2.77 -10.39
C LYS A 143 6.96 3.37 -9.71
N GLY A 144 6.56 2.79 -8.59
CA GLY A 144 5.33 3.18 -7.92
C GLY A 144 5.44 4.38 -6.97
N TYR A 145 6.62 4.98 -6.81
CA TYR A 145 6.79 6.17 -5.97
C TYR A 145 6.44 7.48 -6.70
N GLU A 146 6.42 7.47 -8.03
CA GLU A 146 6.20 8.66 -8.85
C GLU A 146 4.88 8.57 -9.61
N LYS A 147 4.14 9.68 -9.65
CA LYS A 147 2.86 9.78 -10.35
C LYS A 147 3.06 9.56 -11.85
N GLY A 148 2.23 8.69 -12.43
CA GLY A 148 2.40 8.26 -13.82
C GLY A 148 3.36 7.06 -13.99
N GLY A 149 3.96 6.55 -12.91
CA GLY A 149 4.76 5.31 -12.96
C GLY A 149 3.93 4.12 -13.42
N PHE A 150 4.47 3.33 -14.34
CA PHE A 150 3.81 2.13 -14.86
C PHE A 150 4.81 1.00 -15.10
N VAL A 151 4.28 -0.21 -15.19
CA VAL A 151 5.01 -1.42 -15.59
C VAL A 151 4.35 -1.99 -16.84
N LEU A 152 5.16 -2.31 -17.85
CA LEU A 152 4.68 -2.96 -19.09
C LEU A 152 4.62 -4.48 -18.88
N ARG A 153 3.53 -5.07 -19.36
CA ARG A 153 3.31 -6.51 -19.38
C ARG A 153 2.72 -6.94 -20.71
N VAL A 154 3.08 -8.16 -21.13
CA VAL A 154 2.45 -8.83 -22.25
C VAL A 154 1.41 -9.80 -21.69
N GLU A 155 0.15 -9.59 -22.06
CA GLU A 155 -0.96 -10.50 -21.73
C GLU A 155 -1.42 -11.23 -22.96
N THR A 156 -1.79 -12.51 -22.81
CA THR A 156 -2.43 -13.28 -23.88
C THR A 156 -3.92 -13.03 -23.85
N VAL A 157 -4.44 -12.42 -24.92
CA VAL A 157 -5.88 -12.20 -25.10
C VAL A 157 -6.35 -13.08 -26.27
N GLY A 158 -6.98 -14.19 -25.97
CA GLY A 158 -7.33 -15.20 -26.97
C GLY A 158 -6.07 -15.87 -27.51
N LYS A 159 -5.69 -15.59 -28.79
CA LYS A 159 -4.47 -16.09 -29.46
C LYS A 159 -3.42 -14.99 -29.69
N GLU A 160 -3.69 -13.78 -29.29
CA GLU A 160 -2.82 -12.62 -29.53
C GLU A 160 -2.07 -12.23 -28.26
N LEU A 161 -0.83 -11.77 -28.44
CA LEU A 161 -0.02 -11.15 -27.39
C LEU A 161 -0.28 -9.65 -27.44
N VAL A 162 -0.77 -9.09 -26.31
CA VAL A 162 -1.10 -7.67 -26.19
C VAL A 162 -0.24 -7.05 -25.12
N GLU A 163 0.46 -5.97 -25.44
CA GLU A 163 1.20 -5.18 -24.49
C GLU A 163 0.22 -4.31 -23.67
N ARG A 164 0.36 -4.36 -22.36
CA ARG A 164 -0.46 -3.56 -21.45
C ARG A 164 0.39 -2.83 -20.41
N ALA A 165 0.11 -1.53 -20.24
CA ALA A 165 0.71 -0.72 -19.19
C ALA A 165 -0.18 -0.76 -17.94
N PHE A 166 0.40 -1.15 -16.82
CA PHE A 166 -0.27 -1.16 -15.51
C PHE A 166 0.25 0.00 -14.68
N PRO A 167 -0.60 0.96 -14.27
CA PRO A 167 -0.21 2.01 -13.35
C PRO A 167 0.14 1.39 -12.00
N VAL A 168 1.25 1.85 -11.40
CA VAL A 168 1.74 1.30 -10.13
C VAL A 168 1.96 2.38 -9.06
N TYR A 169 1.59 3.63 -9.37
CA TYR A 169 1.70 4.73 -8.42
C TYR A 169 0.75 4.54 -7.23
N GLY A 170 1.27 4.72 -6.03
CA GLY A 170 0.48 4.67 -4.81
C GLY A 170 1.32 4.33 -3.58
N PRO A 171 0.72 4.45 -2.37
CA PRO A 171 1.41 4.21 -1.11
C PRO A 171 1.83 2.75 -0.96
N LYS A 172 3.04 2.54 -0.46
CA LYS A 172 3.59 1.21 -0.17
C LYS A 172 4.33 1.22 1.14
N ALA A 173 4.09 0.22 1.98
CA ALA A 173 4.90 -0.08 3.15
C ALA A 173 5.55 -1.44 2.98
N MET A 174 6.79 -1.57 3.40
CA MET A 174 7.56 -2.81 3.33
C MET A 174 8.17 -3.10 4.69
N ALA A 175 7.95 -4.30 5.19
CA ALA A 175 8.59 -4.79 6.40
C ALA A 175 9.54 -5.95 6.06
N GLY A 176 10.75 -5.93 6.61
CA GLY A 176 11.73 -6.99 6.36
C GLY A 176 12.96 -6.89 7.25
N ILE A 177 13.91 -7.79 7.03
CA ILE A 177 15.17 -7.88 7.76
C ILE A 177 16.28 -7.39 6.86
N MET A 178 17.17 -6.51 7.38
CA MET A 178 18.33 -6.00 6.65
C MET A 178 18.01 -5.53 5.22
N LEU A 179 16.88 -4.81 5.07
CA LEU A 179 16.51 -4.21 3.79
C LEU A 179 17.51 -3.08 3.49
N GLU A 180 18.56 -3.38 2.76
CA GLU A 180 19.52 -2.42 2.24
C GLU A 180 19.08 -1.94 0.85
N ARG A 181 19.31 -0.66 0.56
CA ARG A 181 19.12 -0.07 -0.77
C ARG A 181 20.45 0.07 -1.46
#